data_6d8fcc6a81265ac1c35f9cb2c0154e14
#
_entry.id   6d8fcc6a81265ac1c35f9cb2c0154e14
#
_cell.length_a   1.000
_cell.length_b   1.000
_cell.length_c   1.000
_cell.angle_alpha   90.00
_cell.angle_beta   90.00
_cell.angle_gamma   90.00
#
_symmetry.space_group_name_H-M   'P 1'
#
loop_
_entity.id
_entity.type
_entity.pdbx_description
1 polymer ?
#
loop_
_entity_poly.entity_id
_entity_poly.type
_entity_poly.pdbx_seq_one_letter_code
_entity_poly.pdbx_strand_id
1 'polypeptide(L)'
;GFSTLRAVRKIECKQDSRLVVYNEAIKLPRADLAKRISAMEAERIKLANSLNGTFLNLNTFLPLTVKYQLSSDFPSLNSYRYLHERKMGREGLDKMDAKNRANIQAYIRNIHMMEHITRINTNLRLLKKHQKNGYAAGNKTIDVEVVGLRVGDFVLTTFPGELTVRIGLNIKKASQHDLTFVAGY
;
A
#
# COMPACT_ATOMS: atom_id res chain seq x y z
N GLY A 1 -23.36 -19.61 6.20
CA GLY A 1 -23.96 -19.68 7.53
C GLY A 1 -25.41 -19.28 7.59
N PHE A 2 -25.88 -18.80 8.73
CA PHE A 2 -27.30 -18.48 8.99
C PHE A 2 -27.90 -17.43 8.03
N SER A 3 -27.11 -16.48 7.56
CA SER A 3 -27.57 -15.46 6.58
C SER A 3 -27.91 -16.10 5.23
N THR A 4 -27.10 -17.05 4.78
CA THR A 4 -27.35 -17.82 3.54
C THR A 4 -28.62 -18.67 3.67
N LEU A 5 -28.79 -19.36 4.79
CA LEU A 5 -29.99 -20.16 5.06
C LEU A 5 -31.26 -19.29 5.07
N ARG A 6 -31.21 -18.08 5.66
CA ARG A 6 -32.33 -17.14 5.63
C ARG A 6 -32.65 -16.66 4.21
N ALA A 7 -31.61 -16.41 3.40
CA ALA A 7 -31.80 -16.01 2.01
C ALA A 7 -32.46 -17.15 1.19
N VAL A 8 -31.92 -18.38 1.31
CA VAL A 8 -32.44 -19.55 0.60
C VAL A 8 -33.93 -19.81 0.93
N ARG A 9 -34.33 -19.67 2.21
CA ARG A 9 -35.74 -19.85 2.62
C ARG A 9 -36.71 -18.79 2.05
N LYS A 10 -36.20 -17.69 1.52
CA LYS A 10 -37.01 -16.62 0.92
C LYS A 10 -36.99 -16.64 -0.60
N ILE A 11 -36.27 -17.57 -1.20
CA ILE A 11 -36.21 -17.69 -2.66
C ILE A 11 -37.50 -18.35 -3.15
N GLU A 12 -38.23 -17.62 -3.98
CA GLU A 12 -39.33 -18.15 -4.78
C GLU A 12 -38.76 -18.69 -6.09
N CYS A 13 -38.89 -19.99 -6.30
CA CYS A 13 -38.45 -20.62 -7.54
C CYS A 13 -39.38 -20.20 -8.70
N LYS A 14 -38.80 -19.63 -9.74
CA LYS A 14 -39.50 -19.33 -11.00
C LYS A 14 -39.12 -20.35 -12.06
N GLN A 15 -40.08 -20.76 -12.88
CA GLN A 15 -39.80 -21.55 -14.08
C GLN A 15 -39.30 -20.60 -15.16
N ASP A 16 -37.98 -20.52 -15.36
CA ASP A 16 -37.36 -19.75 -16.41
C ASP A 16 -36.29 -20.61 -17.10
N SER A 17 -36.49 -20.96 -18.34
CA SER A 17 -35.60 -21.81 -19.13
C SER A 17 -34.55 -21.01 -19.92
N ARG A 18 -34.48 -19.70 -19.75
CA ARG A 18 -33.54 -18.87 -20.47
C ARG A 18 -32.13 -19.09 -19.99
N LEU A 19 -31.36 -19.82 -20.74
CA LEU A 19 -29.91 -20.02 -20.52
C LEU A 19 -29.17 -19.46 -21.72
N VAL A 20 -28.28 -18.51 -21.48
CA VAL A 20 -27.38 -17.95 -22.47
C VAL A 20 -25.96 -17.98 -21.94
N VAL A 21 -25.05 -18.54 -22.74
CA VAL A 21 -23.62 -18.50 -22.48
C VAL A 21 -22.96 -17.73 -23.61
N TYR A 22 -22.18 -16.75 -23.25
CA TYR A 22 -21.43 -15.91 -24.16
C TYR A 22 -19.95 -15.97 -23.80
N ASN A 23 -19.13 -16.25 -24.80
CA ASN A 23 -17.67 -16.27 -24.60
C ASN A 23 -17.02 -15.42 -25.69
N GLU A 24 -16.26 -14.43 -25.31
CA GLU A 24 -15.60 -13.50 -26.21
C GLU A 24 -14.18 -13.17 -25.77
N ALA A 25 -13.26 -13.15 -26.73
CA ALA A 25 -11.92 -12.64 -26.54
C ALA A 25 -11.89 -11.14 -26.85
N ILE A 26 -11.70 -10.32 -25.81
CA ILE A 26 -11.56 -8.87 -25.94
C ILE A 26 -10.09 -8.46 -25.97
N LYS A 27 -9.74 -7.43 -26.74
CA LYS A 27 -8.38 -6.89 -26.79
C LYS A 27 -8.23 -5.74 -25.82
N LEU A 28 -7.46 -5.94 -24.77
CA LEU A 28 -7.14 -4.89 -23.81
C LEU A 28 -5.79 -4.24 -24.15
N PRO A 29 -5.68 -2.90 -24.05
CA PRO A 29 -4.40 -2.22 -24.23
C PRO A 29 -3.46 -2.56 -23.09
N ARG A 30 -2.18 -2.81 -23.41
CA ARG A 30 -1.12 -2.93 -22.41
C ARG A 30 -0.83 -1.56 -21.82
N ALA A 31 -0.66 -1.52 -20.50
CA ALA A 31 -0.33 -0.27 -19.81
C ALA A 31 1.08 0.20 -20.20
N ASP A 32 1.21 1.48 -20.58
CA ASP A 32 2.50 2.15 -20.61
C ASP A 32 2.87 2.62 -19.20
N LEU A 33 3.91 2.01 -18.64
CA LEU A 33 4.38 2.26 -17.27
C LEU A 33 5.49 3.30 -17.20
N ALA A 34 5.96 3.84 -18.33
CA ALA A 34 7.10 4.76 -18.38
C ALA A 34 6.91 6.00 -17.49
N LYS A 35 5.77 6.65 -17.59
CA LYS A 35 5.44 7.83 -16.77
C LYS A 35 5.42 7.51 -15.26
N ARG A 36 4.89 6.36 -14.88
CA ARG A 36 4.84 5.91 -13.48
C ARG A 36 6.23 5.58 -12.95
N ILE A 37 7.04 4.90 -13.76
CA ILE A 37 8.45 4.59 -13.43
C ILE A 37 9.23 5.87 -13.20
N SER A 38 9.16 6.83 -14.12
CA SER A 38 9.85 8.12 -14.00
C SER A 38 9.43 8.90 -12.75
N ALA A 39 8.13 8.95 -12.44
CA ALA A 39 7.64 9.61 -11.23
C ALA A 39 8.18 8.96 -9.95
N MET A 40 8.20 7.62 -9.88
CA MET A 40 8.74 6.89 -8.74
C MET A 40 10.27 7.01 -8.61
N GLU A 41 11.00 7.13 -9.72
CA GLU A 41 12.44 7.40 -9.71
C GLU A 41 12.73 8.78 -9.14
N ALA A 42 11.98 9.80 -9.55
CA ALA A 42 12.08 11.14 -9.01
C ALA A 42 11.77 11.19 -7.50
N GLU A 43 10.73 10.50 -7.06
CA GLU A 43 10.39 10.38 -5.64
C GLU A 43 11.51 9.69 -4.85
N ARG A 44 12.07 8.60 -5.35
CA ARG A 44 13.22 7.92 -4.75
C ARG A 44 14.42 8.85 -4.55
N ILE A 45 14.76 9.62 -5.58
CA ILE A 45 15.86 10.59 -5.52
C ILE A 45 15.57 11.66 -4.47
N LYS A 46 14.35 12.21 -4.44
CA LYS A 46 13.92 13.19 -3.45
C LYS A 46 14.06 12.66 -2.02
N LEU A 47 13.61 11.43 -1.76
CA LEU A 47 13.73 10.79 -0.45
C LEU A 47 15.19 10.53 -0.08
N ALA A 48 16.01 10.03 -1.02
CA ALA A 48 17.43 9.80 -0.77
C ALA A 48 18.17 11.10 -0.41
N ASN A 49 17.87 12.20 -1.09
CA ASN A 49 18.46 13.50 -0.81
C ASN A 49 17.95 14.12 0.50
N SER A 50 16.83 13.65 1.06
CA SER A 50 16.29 14.11 2.33
C SER A 50 16.86 13.38 3.56
N LEU A 51 17.66 12.33 3.34
CA LEU A 51 18.36 11.65 4.42
C LEU A 51 19.41 12.57 5.03
N ASN A 52 19.33 12.81 6.32
CA ASN A 52 20.27 13.64 7.05
C ASN A 52 21.27 12.77 7.82
N GLY A 53 22.53 13.15 7.78
CA GLY A 53 23.52 12.55 8.64
C GLY A 53 23.14 12.66 10.13
N THR A 54 23.31 11.60 10.88
CA THR A 54 23.15 11.62 12.35
C THR A 54 24.47 11.21 12.99
N PHE A 55 24.75 11.73 14.19
CA PHE A 55 25.90 11.30 14.98
C PHE A 55 25.65 9.95 15.69
N LEU A 56 24.44 9.40 15.53
CA LEU A 56 24.07 8.11 16.11
C LEU A 56 24.34 6.98 15.11
N ASN A 57 24.94 5.92 15.57
CA ASN A 57 24.92 4.62 14.96
C ASN A 57 23.95 3.70 15.74
N LEU A 58 23.69 2.50 15.28
CA LEU A 58 22.77 1.58 15.93
C LEU A 58 23.14 1.29 17.39
N ASN A 59 24.45 1.15 17.70
CA ASN A 59 24.94 0.83 19.03
C ASN A 59 24.72 1.97 20.03
N THR A 60 24.70 3.21 19.56
CA THR A 60 24.41 4.39 20.41
C THR A 60 22.94 4.76 20.40
N PHE A 61 22.23 4.53 19.29
CA PHE A 61 20.80 4.80 19.14
C PHE A 61 19.95 3.95 20.09
N LEU A 62 20.18 2.65 20.16
CA LEU A 62 19.37 1.74 20.97
C LEU A 62 19.41 2.11 22.47
N PRO A 63 20.57 2.26 23.12
CA PRO A 63 20.62 2.63 24.54
C PRO A 63 20.01 4.01 24.81
N LEU A 64 20.23 4.98 23.92
CA LEU A 64 19.63 6.32 24.06
C LEU A 64 18.11 6.26 23.92
N THR A 65 17.58 5.51 22.96
CA THR A 65 16.14 5.34 22.78
C THR A 65 15.50 4.70 24.00
N VAL A 66 16.10 3.64 24.55
CA VAL A 66 15.62 3.02 25.78
C VAL A 66 15.57 4.03 26.93
N LYS A 67 16.63 4.81 27.12
CA LYS A 67 16.69 5.81 28.18
C LYS A 67 15.68 6.94 28.00
N TYR A 68 15.62 7.56 26.83
CA TYR A 68 14.84 8.78 26.62
C TYR A 68 13.37 8.56 26.22
N GLN A 69 13.01 7.38 25.71
CA GLN A 69 11.64 7.10 25.25
C GLN A 69 10.92 6.04 26.07
N LEU A 70 11.64 5.05 26.61
CA LEU A 70 11.03 3.92 27.31
C LEU A 70 11.18 3.99 28.83
N SER A 71 12.15 4.76 29.36
CA SER A 71 12.32 4.94 30.80
C SER A 71 11.54 6.16 31.28
N SER A 72 10.60 5.96 32.19
CA SER A 72 9.82 7.03 32.80
C SER A 72 10.68 7.95 33.70
N ASP A 73 11.77 7.43 34.22
CA ASP A 73 12.61 8.10 35.23
C ASP A 73 13.83 8.80 34.61
N PHE A 74 13.95 8.78 33.28
CA PHE A 74 15.09 9.40 32.61
C PHE A 74 14.67 10.55 31.67
N PRO A 75 15.37 11.70 31.71
CA PRO A 75 16.43 12.08 32.64
C PRO A 75 15.89 12.39 34.03
N SER A 76 16.59 11.96 35.04
CA SER A 76 16.22 12.23 36.46
C SER A 76 16.51 13.69 36.81
N LEU A 77 15.59 14.59 36.45
CA LEU A 77 15.74 16.04 36.61
C LEU A 77 15.90 16.50 38.03
N ASN A 78 15.49 15.67 39.02
CA ASN A 78 15.61 15.92 40.45
C ASN A 78 16.88 15.30 41.05
N SER A 79 17.74 14.68 40.25
CA SER A 79 19.02 14.15 40.74
C SER A 79 19.95 15.27 41.14
N TYR A 80 20.85 14.98 42.09
CA TYR A 80 21.86 15.93 42.59
C TYR A 80 22.61 16.63 41.45
N ARG A 81 22.93 15.89 40.36
CA ARG A 81 23.69 16.41 39.23
C ARG A 81 22.92 17.51 38.48
N TYR A 82 21.64 17.30 38.19
CA TYR A 82 20.80 18.32 37.52
C TYR A 82 20.55 19.52 38.45
N LEU A 83 20.25 19.26 39.73
CA LEU A 83 20.02 20.33 40.70
C LEU A 83 21.29 21.18 40.93
N HIS A 84 22.45 20.55 40.95
CA HIS A 84 23.73 21.27 41.08
C HIS A 84 24.03 22.15 39.88
N GLU A 85 23.90 21.60 38.65
CA GLU A 85 24.09 22.35 37.40
C GLU A 85 23.18 23.59 37.36
N ARG A 86 21.90 23.41 37.67
CA ARG A 86 20.93 24.51 37.74
C ARG A 86 21.24 25.55 38.80
N LYS A 87 21.67 25.11 39.98
CA LYS A 87 22.11 26.01 41.03
C LYS A 87 23.31 26.87 40.62
N MET A 88 24.18 26.33 39.76
CA MET A 88 25.34 27.02 39.22
C MET A 88 25.02 27.83 37.95
N GLY A 89 23.74 27.93 37.54
CA GLY A 89 23.33 28.64 36.34
C GLY A 89 23.80 27.96 35.03
N ARG A 90 24.11 26.66 35.08
CA ARG A 90 24.60 25.91 33.91
C ARG A 90 23.47 25.10 33.28
N GLU A 91 23.42 25.15 31.96
CA GLU A 91 22.39 24.43 31.12
C GLU A 91 22.99 23.27 30.33
N GLY A 92 24.20 22.83 30.66
CA GLY A 92 24.93 21.83 29.86
C GLY A 92 24.19 20.50 29.72
N LEU A 93 23.58 20.01 30.80
CA LEU A 93 22.84 18.76 30.84
C LEU A 93 21.50 18.89 30.03
N ASP A 94 20.77 19.99 30.26
CA ASP A 94 19.51 20.22 29.56
C ASP A 94 19.72 20.35 28.00
N LYS A 95 20.78 21.05 27.58
CA LYS A 95 21.19 21.13 26.19
C LYS A 95 21.62 19.78 25.61
N MET A 96 22.34 18.98 26.39
CA MET A 96 22.71 17.62 25.99
C MET A 96 21.49 16.72 25.81
N ASP A 97 20.52 16.77 26.70
CA ASP A 97 19.28 16.00 26.62
C ASP A 97 18.45 16.42 25.40
N ALA A 98 18.31 17.71 25.15
CA ALA A 98 17.63 18.23 23.97
C ALA A 98 18.30 17.74 22.68
N LYS A 99 19.63 17.79 22.61
CA LYS A 99 20.41 17.27 21.47
C LYS A 99 20.23 15.77 21.27
N ASN A 100 20.24 14.99 22.35
CA ASN A 100 20.04 13.55 22.27
C ASN A 100 18.63 13.20 21.75
N ARG A 101 17.59 13.88 22.26
CA ARG A 101 16.21 13.70 21.77
C ARG A 101 16.10 14.07 20.28
N ALA A 102 16.69 15.19 19.87
CA ALA A 102 16.69 15.61 18.45
C ALA A 102 17.41 14.59 17.57
N ASN A 103 18.54 14.04 17.98
CA ASN A 103 19.28 13.00 17.29
C ASN A 103 18.49 11.70 17.17
N ILE A 104 17.82 11.26 18.25
CA ILE A 104 16.94 10.08 18.23
C ILE A 104 15.83 10.28 17.20
N GLN A 105 15.16 11.41 17.19
CA GLN A 105 14.10 11.72 16.25
C GLN A 105 14.61 11.77 14.81
N ALA A 106 15.79 12.34 14.57
CA ALA A 106 16.41 12.35 13.24
C ALA A 106 16.73 10.93 12.75
N TYR A 107 17.25 10.09 13.64
CA TYR A 107 17.53 8.69 13.30
C TYR A 107 16.26 7.91 12.95
N ILE A 108 15.19 8.07 13.74
CA ILE A 108 13.88 7.44 13.47
C ILE A 108 13.32 7.91 12.11
N ARG A 109 13.37 9.20 11.81
CA ARG A 109 12.95 9.71 10.51
C ARG A 109 13.73 9.09 9.37
N ASN A 110 15.04 8.94 9.50
CA ASN A 110 15.86 8.29 8.49
C ASN A 110 15.47 6.81 8.29
N ILE A 111 15.15 6.07 9.36
CA ILE A 111 14.66 4.69 9.26
C ILE A 111 13.39 4.64 8.40
N HIS A 112 12.39 5.47 8.69
CA HIS A 112 11.15 5.51 7.90
C HIS A 112 11.38 5.88 6.44
N MET A 113 12.29 6.83 6.17
CA MET A 113 12.66 7.19 4.79
C MET A 113 13.34 6.02 4.06
N MET A 114 14.25 5.30 4.72
CA MET A 114 14.91 4.13 4.15
C MET A 114 13.94 2.98 3.86
N GLU A 115 12.97 2.75 4.76
CA GLU A 115 11.89 1.79 4.53
C GLU A 115 11.04 2.17 3.31
N HIS A 116 10.73 3.45 3.15
CA HIS A 116 9.97 3.95 2.01
C HIS A 116 10.78 3.78 0.70
N ILE A 117 12.07 4.15 0.70
CA ILE A 117 12.97 3.95 -0.43
C ILE A 117 13.04 2.46 -0.83
N THR A 118 13.09 1.56 0.15
CA THR A 118 13.12 0.11 -0.08
C THR A 118 11.85 -0.37 -0.78
N ARG A 119 10.68 0.11 -0.33
CA ARG A 119 9.39 -0.18 -1.00
C ARG A 119 9.35 0.35 -2.42
N ILE A 120 9.80 1.59 -2.64
CA ILE A 120 9.89 2.19 -3.97
C ILE A 120 10.81 1.36 -4.88
N ASN A 121 11.98 0.95 -4.40
CA ASN A 121 12.93 0.13 -5.17
C ASN A 121 12.31 -1.21 -5.58
N THR A 122 11.57 -1.87 -4.69
CA THR A 122 10.87 -3.12 -4.99
C THR A 122 9.81 -2.89 -6.08
N ASN A 123 9.00 -1.86 -5.95
CA ASN A 123 7.97 -1.52 -6.93
C ASN A 123 8.57 -1.13 -8.29
N LEU A 124 9.65 -0.33 -8.30
CA LEU A 124 10.37 0.03 -9.52
C LEU A 124 10.89 -1.20 -10.25
N ARG A 125 11.48 -2.15 -9.51
CA ARG A 125 11.96 -3.42 -10.12
C ARG A 125 10.82 -4.17 -10.80
N LEU A 126 9.66 -4.27 -10.15
CA LEU A 126 8.49 -4.94 -10.71
C LEU A 126 7.94 -4.19 -11.93
N LEU A 127 7.76 -2.88 -11.85
CA LEU A 127 7.26 -2.06 -12.96
C LEU A 127 8.18 -2.12 -14.17
N LYS A 128 9.50 -2.02 -13.97
CA LYS A 128 10.50 -2.16 -15.05
C LYS A 128 10.46 -3.55 -15.69
N LYS A 129 10.30 -4.61 -14.89
CA LYS A 129 10.13 -5.98 -15.39
C LYS A 129 8.86 -6.09 -16.25
N HIS A 130 7.73 -5.55 -15.78
CA HIS A 130 6.47 -5.56 -16.54
C HIS A 130 6.57 -4.74 -17.83
N GLN A 131 7.18 -3.56 -17.77
CA GLN A 131 7.41 -2.72 -18.95
C GLN A 131 8.25 -3.46 -19.99
N LYS A 132 9.37 -4.07 -19.56
CA LYS A 132 10.25 -4.87 -20.44
C LYS A 132 9.49 -6.04 -21.09
N ASN A 133 8.70 -6.77 -20.30
CA ASN A 133 7.90 -7.89 -20.81
C ASN A 133 6.82 -7.42 -21.78
N GLY A 134 6.21 -6.26 -21.51
CA GLY A 134 5.23 -5.64 -22.42
C GLY A 134 5.84 -5.29 -23.79
N TYR A 135 7.04 -4.72 -23.79
CA TYR A 135 7.77 -4.42 -25.04
C TYR A 135 8.25 -5.68 -25.77
N ALA A 136 8.75 -6.68 -25.04
CA ALA A 136 9.24 -7.93 -25.62
C ALA A 136 8.10 -8.73 -26.28
N ALA A 137 6.86 -8.59 -25.83
CA ALA A 137 5.71 -9.24 -26.44
C ALA A 137 5.34 -8.67 -27.82
N GLY A 138 5.89 -7.50 -28.22
CA GLY A 138 5.68 -6.88 -29.52
C GLY A 138 4.26 -6.36 -29.79
N ASN A 139 3.27 -6.80 -29.03
CA ASN A 139 1.87 -6.43 -29.19
C ASN A 139 1.47 -5.33 -28.21
N LYS A 140 0.77 -4.31 -28.69
CA LYS A 140 0.20 -3.24 -27.86
C LYS A 140 -1.02 -3.67 -27.05
N THR A 141 -1.56 -4.85 -27.35
CA THR A 141 -2.77 -5.40 -26.73
C THR A 141 -2.49 -6.80 -26.17
N ILE A 142 -3.37 -7.24 -25.29
CA ILE A 142 -3.45 -8.61 -24.79
C ILE A 142 -4.88 -9.10 -25.02
N ASP A 143 -5.02 -10.30 -25.55
CA ASP A 143 -6.33 -10.94 -25.70
C ASP A 143 -6.74 -11.52 -24.35
N VAL A 144 -7.96 -11.20 -23.95
CA VAL A 144 -8.52 -11.57 -22.65
C VAL A 144 -9.88 -12.20 -22.90
N GLU A 145 -10.05 -13.44 -22.44
CA GLU A 145 -11.30 -14.16 -22.54
C GLU A 145 -12.29 -13.71 -21.46
N VAL A 146 -13.48 -13.30 -21.87
CA VAL A 146 -14.56 -12.89 -20.97
C VAL A 146 -15.75 -13.81 -21.21
N VAL A 147 -16.26 -14.40 -20.15
CA VAL A 147 -17.44 -15.27 -20.21
C VAL A 147 -18.61 -14.58 -19.53
N GLY A 148 -19.72 -14.50 -20.23
CA GLY A 148 -21.02 -14.12 -19.71
C GLY A 148 -21.93 -15.34 -19.59
N LEU A 149 -22.56 -15.50 -18.45
CA LEU A 149 -23.59 -16.51 -18.20
C LEU A 149 -24.88 -15.82 -17.78
N ARG A 150 -25.97 -16.13 -18.44
CA ARG A 150 -27.30 -15.67 -18.02
C ARG A 150 -28.21 -16.88 -17.75
N VAL A 151 -28.84 -16.88 -16.59
CA VAL A 151 -29.86 -17.86 -16.18
C VAL A 151 -31.08 -17.07 -15.72
N GLY A 152 -32.13 -17.04 -16.55
CA GLY A 152 -33.28 -16.19 -16.27
C GLY A 152 -32.91 -14.70 -16.18
N ASP A 153 -33.10 -14.10 -15.01
CA ASP A 153 -32.74 -12.70 -14.71
C ASP A 153 -31.35 -12.57 -14.07
N PHE A 154 -30.70 -13.68 -13.73
CA PHE A 154 -29.34 -13.67 -13.16
C PHE A 154 -28.30 -13.60 -14.27
N VAL A 155 -27.34 -12.70 -14.12
CA VAL A 155 -26.20 -12.53 -15.03
C VAL A 155 -24.90 -12.62 -14.25
N LEU A 156 -23.98 -13.46 -14.71
CA LEU A 156 -22.62 -13.54 -14.21
C LEU A 156 -21.65 -13.21 -15.36
N THR A 157 -20.77 -12.26 -15.13
CA THR A 157 -19.66 -11.94 -16.05
C THR A 157 -18.35 -12.28 -15.37
N THR A 158 -17.48 -13.02 -16.05
CA THR A 158 -16.15 -13.37 -15.54
C THR A 158 -15.08 -12.52 -16.24
N PHE A 159 -13.98 -12.31 -15.52
CA PHE A 159 -12.80 -11.65 -16.06
C PHE A 159 -11.54 -12.34 -15.49
N PRO A 160 -10.57 -12.76 -16.33
CA PRO A 160 -9.37 -13.45 -15.87
C PRO A 160 -8.32 -12.46 -15.34
N GLY A 161 -8.59 -11.87 -14.21
CA GLY A 161 -7.72 -10.92 -13.52
C GLY A 161 -8.44 -10.19 -12.41
N GLU A 162 -7.67 -9.58 -11.52
CA GLU A 162 -8.22 -8.77 -10.42
C GLU A 162 -8.85 -7.48 -10.96
N LEU A 163 -10.16 -7.39 -10.84
CA LEU A 163 -10.91 -6.18 -11.18
C LEU A 163 -10.96 -5.24 -9.97
N THR A 164 -10.66 -3.98 -10.21
CA THR A 164 -10.93 -2.97 -9.17
C THR A 164 -12.43 -2.85 -8.92
N VAL A 165 -12.82 -2.54 -7.68
CA VAL A 165 -14.23 -2.34 -7.28
C VAL A 165 -14.94 -1.37 -8.22
N ARG A 166 -14.26 -0.31 -8.66
CA ARG A 166 -14.82 0.69 -9.56
C ARG A 166 -15.22 0.10 -10.93
N ILE A 167 -14.39 -0.78 -11.49
CA ILE A 167 -14.71 -1.45 -12.77
C ILE A 167 -15.89 -2.38 -12.58
N GLY A 168 -15.90 -3.20 -11.52
CA GLY A 168 -17.04 -4.09 -11.22
C GLY A 168 -18.36 -3.32 -11.03
N LEU A 169 -18.34 -2.19 -10.35
CA LEU A 169 -19.52 -1.33 -10.19
C LEU A 169 -19.96 -0.71 -11.52
N ASN A 170 -19.03 -0.30 -12.39
CA ASN A 170 -19.37 0.24 -13.72
C ASN A 170 -20.02 -0.83 -14.61
N ILE A 171 -19.52 -2.07 -14.56
CA ILE A 171 -20.14 -3.20 -15.29
C ILE A 171 -21.56 -3.43 -14.80
N LYS A 172 -21.77 -3.49 -13.49
CA LYS A 172 -23.12 -3.64 -12.90
C LYS A 172 -24.06 -2.51 -13.32
N LYS A 173 -23.56 -1.26 -13.30
CA LYS A 173 -24.36 -0.09 -13.70
C LYS A 173 -24.71 -0.06 -15.17
N ALA A 174 -23.83 -0.59 -16.03
CA ALA A 174 -24.06 -0.68 -17.48
C ALA A 174 -24.96 -1.86 -17.84
N SER A 175 -25.13 -2.83 -16.97
CA SER A 175 -26.01 -3.97 -17.18
C SER A 175 -27.48 -3.55 -17.22
N GLN A 176 -28.24 -4.18 -18.12
CA GLN A 176 -29.70 -4.05 -18.19
C GLN A 176 -30.44 -5.01 -17.21
N HIS A 177 -29.67 -5.76 -16.41
CA HIS A 177 -30.19 -6.77 -15.49
C HIS A 177 -29.81 -6.40 -14.05
N ASP A 178 -30.82 -6.35 -13.19
CA ASP A 178 -30.64 -5.99 -11.76
C ASP A 178 -29.77 -6.99 -11.01
N LEU A 179 -29.84 -8.27 -11.36
CA LEU A 179 -29.10 -9.36 -10.75
C LEU A 179 -27.80 -9.65 -11.50
N THR A 180 -26.96 -8.64 -11.68
CA THR A 180 -25.67 -8.77 -12.35
C THR A 180 -24.54 -8.95 -11.33
N PHE A 181 -23.76 -10.01 -11.50
CA PHE A 181 -22.58 -10.33 -10.72
C PHE A 181 -21.33 -10.30 -11.62
N VAL A 182 -20.22 -9.87 -11.02
CA VAL A 182 -18.93 -9.81 -11.71
C VAL A 182 -17.93 -10.61 -10.88
N ALA A 183 -17.32 -11.61 -11.48
CA ALA A 183 -16.27 -12.41 -10.93
C ALA A 183 -14.94 -12.08 -11.60
N GLY A 184 -13.97 -11.57 -10.84
CA GLY A 184 -12.61 -11.32 -11.28
C GLY A 184 -11.62 -12.06 -10.39
N TYR A 185 -10.58 -12.64 -11.00
CA TYR A 185 -9.51 -13.35 -10.32
C TYR A 185 -8.17 -13.08 -10.98
#